data_40334307a03bd7677647712437333ef7
#
_entry.id   40334307a03bd7677647712437333ef7
#
_cell.length_a   1.000
_cell.length_b   1.000
_cell.length_c   1.000
_cell.angle_alpha   90.00
_cell.angle_beta   90.00
_cell.angle_gamma   90.00
#
_symmetry.space_group_name_H-M   'P 1'
#
loop_
_entity.id
_entity.type
_entity.pdbx_description
1 polymer ?
#
loop_
_entity_poly.entity_id
_entity_poly.type
_entity_poly.pdbx_seq_one_letter_code
_entity_poly.pdbx_strand_id
1 'polypeptide(L)'
;ADTNGIVYMTFTPERGMTNVVSAFLNDLKPGQGLTTATWDDVDHLDEKTKEQLLAVYSPAERDMRSKGIPVFGSGLVYPVSEEDVICTDFILPEHFPRLAAIDFGFDHPTAVTWVAYDADNDIIYVYDEYRRSKETPLTHAAVVNARTPGIAVAFPHDGLQHDKGSGIQLAQQYRDLGVCMLPQHFSNPPAEGDSGSGKGNNSIEAGISELLQRFETGRLQIFESCQETLEELRLYHRKNGKVVA
;
A
#
# COMPACT_ATOMS: atom_id res chain seq x y z
N ALA A 1 19.63 -19.68 34.06
CA ALA A 1 20.25 -18.51 34.71
C ALA A 1 19.66 -17.26 34.00
N ASP A 2 18.81 -16.54 34.76
CA ASP A 2 18.28 -15.26 34.28
C ASP A 2 19.41 -14.25 34.33
N THR A 3 19.93 -13.86 33.17
CA THR A 3 20.88 -12.76 33.06
C THR A 3 20.07 -11.49 32.85
N ASN A 4 20.08 -10.59 33.83
CA ASN A 4 19.58 -9.21 33.69
C ASN A 4 20.51 -8.41 32.76
N GLY A 5 20.73 -8.90 31.55
CA GLY A 5 21.55 -8.24 30.56
C GLY A 5 20.73 -7.23 29.75
N ILE A 6 21.37 -6.09 29.46
CA ILE A 6 20.82 -5.10 28.50
C ILE A 6 21.38 -5.43 27.12
N VAL A 7 20.52 -5.44 26.10
CA VAL A 7 20.90 -5.61 24.70
C VAL A 7 20.77 -4.25 24.00
N TYR A 8 21.86 -3.79 23.40
CA TYR A 8 21.88 -2.59 22.55
C TYR A 8 22.02 -3.04 21.10
N MET A 9 21.20 -2.46 20.25
CA MET A 9 21.29 -2.63 18.79
C MET A 9 21.37 -1.24 18.15
N THR A 10 22.37 -1.04 17.29
CA THR A 10 22.49 0.19 16.49
C THR A 10 22.53 -0.19 15.02
N PHE A 11 21.71 0.45 14.22
CA PHE A 11 21.66 0.21 12.78
C PHE A 11 20.98 1.36 12.04
N THR A 12 21.33 1.53 10.78
CA THR A 12 20.53 2.33 9.84
C THR A 12 19.54 1.39 9.17
N PRO A 13 18.24 1.72 9.12
CA PRO A 13 17.21 0.81 8.62
C PRO A 13 17.18 0.70 7.08
N GLU A 14 18.33 0.33 6.49
CA GLU A 14 18.54 0.25 5.03
C GLU A 14 17.64 -0.79 4.32
N ARG A 15 17.10 -1.72 5.08
CA ARG A 15 16.18 -2.75 4.58
C ARG A 15 14.71 -2.40 4.81
N GLY A 16 14.43 -1.14 5.11
CA GLY A 16 13.09 -0.65 5.38
C GLY A 16 12.48 -1.17 6.69
N MET A 17 11.18 -1.29 6.72
CA MET A 17 10.40 -1.67 7.88
C MET A 17 10.46 -3.19 8.13
N THR A 18 11.60 -3.68 8.61
CA THR A 18 11.71 -5.09 9.05
C THR A 18 10.91 -5.32 10.34
N ASN A 19 10.64 -6.59 10.67
CA ASN A 19 9.94 -6.94 11.93
C ASN A 19 10.61 -6.33 13.17
N VAL A 20 11.93 -6.22 13.16
CA VAL A 20 12.68 -5.59 14.27
C VAL A 20 12.43 -4.09 14.30
N VAL A 21 12.51 -3.42 13.15
CA VAL A 21 12.24 -1.98 13.04
C VAL A 21 10.82 -1.67 13.46
N SER A 22 9.84 -2.41 12.94
CA SER A 22 8.42 -2.26 13.28
C SER A 22 8.15 -2.47 14.77
N ALA A 23 8.75 -3.51 15.38
CA ALA A 23 8.57 -3.77 16.81
C ALA A 23 9.06 -2.62 17.70
N PHE A 24 10.13 -1.91 17.30
CA PHE A 24 10.66 -0.79 18.06
C PHE A 24 10.02 0.56 17.73
N LEU A 25 9.51 0.75 16.52
CA LEU A 25 8.85 2.01 16.13
C LEU A 25 7.36 2.01 16.51
N ASN A 26 6.65 0.88 16.30
CA ASN A 26 5.19 0.84 16.39
C ASN A 26 4.67 0.07 17.62
N ASP A 27 5.47 -0.83 18.21
CA ASP A 27 5.04 -1.72 19.31
C ASP A 27 6.11 -1.84 20.40
N LEU A 28 6.53 -0.69 20.94
CA LEU A 28 7.55 -0.61 21.98
C LEU A 28 7.03 -1.24 23.29
N LYS A 29 7.66 -2.32 23.76
CA LYS A 29 7.23 -3.06 24.95
C LYS A 29 7.87 -2.50 26.24
N PRO A 30 7.26 -2.73 27.41
CA PRO A 30 7.86 -2.36 28.68
C PRO A 30 9.29 -2.93 28.81
N GLY A 31 10.23 -2.08 29.16
CA GLY A 31 11.66 -2.44 29.27
C GLY A 31 12.45 -2.29 27.97
N GLN A 32 11.83 -1.86 26.89
CA GLN A 32 12.49 -1.49 25.64
C GLN A 32 12.59 0.03 25.54
N GLY A 33 13.63 0.52 24.88
CA GLY A 33 13.84 1.94 24.56
C GLY A 33 14.32 2.10 23.12
N LEU A 34 13.91 3.18 22.48
CA LEU A 34 14.36 3.59 21.16
C LEU A 34 14.94 5.00 21.25
N THR A 35 16.10 5.19 20.63
CA THR A 35 16.70 6.50 20.41
C THR A 35 17.08 6.59 18.94
N THR A 36 16.64 7.64 18.28
CA THR A 36 17.00 7.94 16.89
C THR A 36 18.03 9.08 16.88
N ALA A 37 18.96 9.02 15.93
CA ALA A 37 19.90 10.09 15.67
C ALA A 37 19.88 10.44 14.18
N THR A 38 19.95 11.70 13.89
CA THR A 38 19.96 12.27 12.54
C THR A 38 21.32 12.89 12.24
N TRP A 39 21.55 13.29 11.00
CA TRP A 39 22.75 14.05 10.65
C TRP A 39 22.80 15.42 11.32
N ASP A 40 21.67 15.94 11.79
CA ASP A 40 21.63 17.21 12.50
C ASP A 40 22.01 17.09 13.98
N ASP A 41 22.06 15.85 14.49
CA ASP A 41 22.51 15.58 15.86
C ASP A 41 24.05 15.41 15.96
N VAL A 42 24.78 15.57 14.85
CA VAL A 42 26.24 15.34 14.80
C VAL A 42 27.00 16.59 14.30
N ASP A 43 27.86 17.12 15.12
CA ASP A 43 28.59 18.37 14.84
C ASP A 43 29.74 18.24 13.80
N HIS A 44 30.14 17.01 13.46
CA HIS A 44 31.27 16.79 12.55
C HIS A 44 30.89 16.76 11.07
N LEU A 45 29.63 16.83 10.75
CA LEU A 45 29.11 16.92 9.36
C LEU A 45 28.74 18.37 9.05
N ASP A 46 29.59 19.06 8.30
CA ASP A 46 29.24 20.38 7.78
C ASP A 46 28.17 20.32 6.68
N GLU A 47 27.45 21.43 6.45
CA GLU A 47 26.35 21.50 5.49
C GLU A 47 26.78 21.13 4.06
N LYS A 48 27.98 21.53 3.66
CA LYS A 48 28.52 21.21 2.34
C LYS A 48 28.73 19.71 2.16
N THR A 49 29.23 19.05 3.20
CA THR A 49 29.38 17.58 3.21
C THR A 49 28.04 16.89 3.18
N LYS A 50 27.04 17.38 3.94
CA LYS A 50 25.67 16.87 3.90
C LYS A 50 25.07 16.96 2.48
N GLU A 51 25.16 18.13 1.85
CA GLU A 51 24.67 18.33 0.48
C GLU A 51 25.34 17.39 -0.53
N GLN A 52 26.66 17.24 -0.45
CA GLN A 52 27.40 16.33 -1.33
C GLN A 52 26.99 14.87 -1.16
N LEU A 53 26.80 14.43 0.07
CA LEU A 53 26.33 13.07 0.37
C LEU A 53 24.90 12.85 -0.12
N LEU A 54 24.01 13.81 0.13
CA LEU A 54 22.63 13.74 -0.34
C LEU A 54 22.49 13.70 -1.87
N ALA A 55 23.42 14.36 -2.57
CA ALA A 55 23.42 14.34 -4.04
C ALA A 55 23.73 12.95 -4.65
N VAL A 56 24.40 12.09 -3.89
CA VAL A 56 24.75 10.73 -4.33
C VAL A 56 23.58 9.75 -4.10
N TYR A 57 22.70 10.04 -3.14
CA TYR A 57 21.59 9.15 -2.79
C TYR A 57 20.35 9.43 -3.64
N SER A 58 19.60 8.36 -3.94
CA SER A 58 18.26 8.49 -4.49
C SER A 58 17.34 9.26 -3.53
N PRO A 59 16.29 9.94 -4.01
CA PRO A 59 15.34 10.63 -3.14
C PRO A 59 14.86 9.77 -1.97
N ALA A 60 14.53 8.51 -2.23
CA ALA A 60 14.09 7.56 -1.22
C ALA A 60 15.18 7.22 -0.16
N GLU A 61 16.46 7.22 -0.53
CA GLU A 61 17.55 6.92 0.41
C GLU A 61 17.96 8.13 1.25
N ARG A 62 17.63 9.34 0.82
CA ARG A 62 18.06 10.57 1.52
C ARG A 62 17.53 10.63 2.94
N ASP A 63 16.25 10.39 3.14
CA ASP A 63 15.62 10.44 4.46
C ASP A 63 16.10 9.32 5.38
N MET A 64 16.30 8.13 4.84
CA MET A 64 16.87 7.01 5.56
C MET A 64 18.29 7.34 6.09
N ARG A 65 19.13 7.89 5.24
CA ARG A 65 20.54 8.18 5.57
C ARG A 65 20.69 9.41 6.46
N SER A 66 19.87 10.44 6.22
CA SER A 66 19.99 11.71 6.96
C SER A 66 19.16 11.73 8.25
N LYS A 67 17.98 11.14 8.27
CA LYS A 67 17.05 11.21 9.39
C LYS A 67 16.91 9.88 10.15
N GLY A 68 17.50 8.78 9.65
CA GLY A 68 17.31 7.44 10.24
C GLY A 68 15.87 6.91 10.11
N ILE A 69 15.06 7.56 9.28
CA ILE A 69 13.69 7.11 9.00
C ILE A 69 13.79 5.84 8.15
N PRO A 70 13.12 4.74 8.53
CA PRO A 70 13.09 3.55 7.71
C PRO A 70 12.46 3.89 6.37
N VAL A 71 13.28 4.20 5.40
CA VAL A 71 12.83 4.35 4.03
C VAL A 71 13.03 3.02 3.34
N PHE A 72 12.12 2.70 2.57
CA PHE A 72 11.94 1.53 1.76
C PHE A 72 13.25 1.07 1.12
N GLY A 73 13.78 -0.05 1.58
CA GLY A 73 15.06 -0.60 1.15
C GLY A 73 15.11 -0.88 -0.35
N SER A 74 16.31 -1.08 -0.88
CA SER A 74 16.53 -1.58 -2.24
C SER A 74 15.69 -2.84 -2.48
N GLY A 75 14.71 -2.73 -3.37
CA GLY A 75 13.79 -3.84 -3.69
C GLY A 75 12.32 -3.55 -3.47
N LEU A 76 11.94 -2.36 -2.98
CA LEU A 76 10.54 -1.98 -2.96
C LEU A 76 9.95 -1.90 -4.35
N VAL A 77 8.68 -2.23 -4.42
CA VAL A 77 7.91 -2.06 -5.64
C VAL A 77 7.69 -0.58 -5.92
N TYR A 78 7.42 0.22 -4.87
CA TYR A 78 7.20 1.66 -4.96
C TYR A 78 8.25 2.42 -4.12
N PRO A 79 9.40 2.78 -4.70
CA PRO A 79 10.46 3.51 -4.00
C PRO A 79 10.17 5.02 -3.96
N VAL A 80 9.09 5.42 -3.33
CA VAL A 80 8.63 6.80 -3.18
C VAL A 80 8.71 7.27 -1.73
N SER A 81 8.79 8.58 -1.50
CA SER A 81 8.74 9.13 -0.15
C SER A 81 7.30 9.09 0.38
N GLU A 82 7.12 8.72 1.66
CA GLU A 82 5.79 8.78 2.28
C GLU A 82 5.23 10.20 2.31
N GLU A 83 6.08 11.21 2.50
CA GLU A 83 5.68 12.61 2.51
C GLU A 83 5.04 13.05 1.17
N ASP A 84 5.44 12.40 0.05
CA ASP A 84 4.90 12.67 -1.27
C ASP A 84 3.60 11.93 -1.57
N VAL A 85 3.32 10.87 -0.80
CA VAL A 85 2.19 9.95 -1.01
C VAL A 85 1.06 10.17 -0.01
N ILE A 86 1.37 10.59 1.22
CA ILE A 86 0.39 10.78 2.29
C ILE A 86 -0.17 12.19 2.22
N CYS A 87 -1.49 12.30 2.34
CA CYS A 87 -2.15 13.59 2.55
C CYS A 87 -3.04 13.54 3.79
N THR A 88 -3.20 14.70 4.43
CA THR A 88 -4.14 14.85 5.53
C THR A 88 -5.57 14.63 5.04
N ASP A 89 -6.37 13.93 5.84
CA ASP A 89 -7.77 13.66 5.53
C ASP A 89 -8.56 14.95 5.36
N PHE A 90 -9.39 15.01 4.33
CA PHE A 90 -10.31 16.13 4.10
C PHE A 90 -11.66 15.63 3.60
N ILE A 91 -12.66 16.50 3.64
CA ILE A 91 -13.99 16.18 3.12
C ILE A 91 -13.93 16.17 1.60
N LEU A 92 -14.04 14.99 1.01
CA LEU A 92 -14.05 14.82 -0.44
C LEU A 92 -15.29 15.47 -1.07
N PRO A 93 -15.14 16.32 -2.10
CA PRO A 93 -16.25 16.90 -2.83
C PRO A 93 -17.22 15.81 -3.36
N GLU A 94 -18.53 16.09 -3.35
CA GLU A 94 -19.53 15.15 -3.80
C GLU A 94 -19.42 14.82 -5.29
N HIS A 95 -18.90 15.75 -6.09
CA HIS A 95 -18.74 15.56 -7.53
C HIS A 95 -17.54 14.70 -7.92
N PHE A 96 -16.68 14.35 -6.99
CA PHE A 96 -15.57 13.41 -7.28
C PHE A 96 -16.16 12.01 -7.53
N PRO A 97 -15.98 11.43 -8.72
CA PRO A 97 -16.32 10.04 -8.96
C PRO A 97 -15.63 9.13 -7.95
N ARG A 98 -16.36 8.15 -7.44
CA ARG A 98 -15.88 7.22 -6.43
C ARG A 98 -16.00 5.78 -6.90
N LEU A 99 -15.06 4.96 -6.51
CA LEU A 99 -15.01 3.53 -6.79
C LEU A 99 -14.47 2.82 -5.55
N ALA A 100 -14.92 1.60 -5.31
CA ALA A 100 -14.21 0.69 -4.42
C ALA A 100 -13.56 -0.44 -5.24
N ALA A 101 -12.48 -1.00 -4.73
CA ALA A 101 -11.85 -2.18 -5.29
C ALA A 101 -11.71 -3.23 -4.18
N ILE A 102 -12.10 -4.46 -4.48
CA ILE A 102 -11.97 -5.60 -3.56
C ILE A 102 -10.93 -6.58 -4.06
N ASP A 103 -10.11 -7.08 -3.17
CA ASP A 103 -9.29 -8.28 -3.35
C ASP A 103 -9.79 -9.38 -2.41
N PHE A 104 -10.00 -10.57 -2.94
CA PHE A 104 -10.65 -11.65 -2.20
C PHE A 104 -9.61 -12.51 -1.50
N GLY A 105 -9.84 -12.79 -0.22
CA GLY A 105 -9.03 -13.68 0.58
C GLY A 105 -9.86 -14.39 1.66
N PHE A 106 -9.28 -15.39 2.28
CA PHE A 106 -9.81 -16.04 3.48
C PHE A 106 -8.73 -16.19 4.55
N ASP A 107 -7.72 -17.02 4.32
CA ASP A 107 -6.53 -17.10 5.19
C ASP A 107 -5.66 -15.83 5.03
N HIS A 108 -5.45 -15.38 3.80
CA HIS A 108 -5.06 -14.01 3.52
C HIS A 108 -6.29 -13.09 3.66
N PRO A 109 -6.12 -11.86 4.11
CA PRO A 109 -7.26 -10.97 4.31
C PRO A 109 -7.99 -10.67 3.00
N THR A 110 -9.32 -10.56 3.06
CA THR A 110 -10.06 -9.79 2.07
C THR A 110 -9.77 -8.32 2.32
N ALA A 111 -9.35 -7.60 1.30
CA ALA A 111 -9.09 -6.17 1.36
C ALA A 111 -10.07 -5.40 0.46
N VAL A 112 -10.51 -4.24 0.92
CA VAL A 112 -11.31 -3.30 0.12
C VAL A 112 -10.71 -1.91 0.29
N THR A 113 -10.47 -1.26 -0.84
CA THR A 113 -9.93 0.10 -0.89
C THR A 113 -10.92 1.00 -1.59
N TRP A 114 -11.22 2.17 -1.02
CA TRP A 114 -12.08 3.18 -1.62
C TRP A 114 -11.26 4.31 -2.19
N VAL A 115 -11.56 4.68 -3.42
CA VAL A 115 -10.88 5.75 -4.13
C VAL A 115 -11.85 6.81 -4.62
N ALA A 116 -11.39 8.05 -4.64
CA ALA A 116 -12.07 9.18 -5.25
C ALA A 116 -11.16 9.83 -6.29
N TYR A 117 -11.71 10.34 -7.37
CA TYR A 117 -10.95 10.92 -8.47
C TYR A 117 -11.26 12.40 -8.64
N ASP A 118 -10.26 13.24 -8.46
CA ASP A 118 -10.28 14.64 -8.85
C ASP A 118 -9.92 14.76 -10.33
N ALA A 119 -10.92 14.91 -11.18
CA ALA A 119 -10.75 14.97 -12.62
C ALA A 119 -10.09 16.28 -13.09
N ASP A 120 -10.20 17.36 -12.32
CA ASP A 120 -9.65 18.66 -12.67
C ASP A 120 -8.11 18.68 -12.51
N ASN A 121 -7.61 17.95 -11.52
CA ASN A 121 -6.17 17.87 -11.22
C ASN A 121 -5.54 16.53 -11.60
N ASP A 122 -6.32 15.57 -12.08
CA ASP A 122 -5.90 14.17 -12.36
C ASP A 122 -5.30 13.49 -11.11
N ILE A 123 -5.93 13.67 -9.93
CA ILE A 123 -5.48 13.08 -8.68
C ILE A 123 -6.47 12.00 -8.21
N ILE A 124 -5.94 10.83 -7.85
CA ILE A 124 -6.70 9.78 -7.19
C ILE A 124 -6.38 9.86 -5.69
N TYR A 125 -7.42 9.87 -4.85
CA TYR A 125 -7.31 9.80 -3.41
C TYR A 125 -7.78 8.43 -2.91
N VAL A 126 -6.91 7.70 -2.21
CA VAL A 126 -7.30 6.55 -1.40
C VAL A 126 -7.80 7.10 -0.07
N TYR A 127 -9.12 7.00 0.21
CA TYR A 127 -9.73 7.70 1.32
C TYR A 127 -10.34 6.82 2.40
N ASP A 128 -10.47 5.52 2.15
CA ASP A 128 -10.96 4.55 3.14
C ASP A 128 -10.44 3.16 2.77
N GLU A 129 -10.35 2.30 3.76
CA GLU A 129 -9.83 0.96 3.65
C GLU A 129 -10.54 -0.03 4.58
N TYR A 130 -10.50 -1.29 4.22
CA TYR A 130 -10.99 -2.39 5.03
C TYR A 130 -10.15 -3.63 4.75
N ARG A 131 -9.75 -4.32 5.81
CA ARG A 131 -8.97 -5.55 5.69
C ARG A 131 -9.36 -6.52 6.79
N ARG A 132 -9.75 -7.75 6.42
CA ARG A 132 -10.05 -8.81 7.39
C ARG A 132 -9.84 -10.20 6.82
N SER A 133 -9.24 -11.08 7.63
CA SER A 133 -9.08 -12.51 7.35
C SER A 133 -10.17 -13.33 8.06
N LYS A 134 -10.41 -14.52 7.54
CA LYS A 134 -11.25 -15.56 8.17
C LYS A 134 -12.71 -15.15 8.39
N GLU A 135 -13.18 -14.24 7.56
CA GLU A 135 -14.56 -13.79 7.54
C GLU A 135 -15.28 -14.29 6.28
N THR A 136 -16.60 -14.30 6.33
CA THR A 136 -17.43 -14.75 5.23
C THR A 136 -17.76 -13.61 4.25
N PRO A 137 -18.15 -13.91 2.99
CA PRO A 137 -18.64 -12.88 2.07
C PRO A 137 -19.81 -12.05 2.64
N LEU A 138 -20.63 -12.63 3.51
CA LEU A 138 -21.71 -11.91 4.18
C LEU A 138 -21.18 -10.79 5.07
N THR A 139 -20.13 -11.05 5.85
CA THR A 139 -19.50 -10.05 6.74
C THR A 139 -18.88 -8.93 5.91
N HIS A 140 -18.11 -9.27 4.88
CA HIS A 140 -17.47 -8.30 4.02
C HIS A 140 -18.49 -7.43 3.26
N ALA A 141 -19.53 -8.06 2.69
CA ALA A 141 -20.59 -7.35 1.98
C ALA A 141 -21.35 -6.39 2.90
N ALA A 142 -21.62 -6.78 4.15
CA ALA A 142 -22.26 -5.91 5.13
C ALA A 142 -21.42 -4.64 5.41
N VAL A 143 -20.10 -4.77 5.52
CA VAL A 143 -19.18 -3.62 5.72
C VAL A 143 -19.18 -2.72 4.50
N VAL A 144 -19.05 -3.27 3.29
CA VAL A 144 -19.05 -2.49 2.03
C VAL A 144 -20.35 -1.71 1.87
N ASN A 145 -21.49 -2.39 2.05
CA ASN A 145 -22.80 -1.76 1.94
C ASN A 145 -23.07 -0.69 3.00
N ALA A 146 -22.55 -0.88 4.23
CA ALA A 146 -22.71 0.10 5.31
C ALA A 146 -21.88 1.37 5.08
N ARG A 147 -20.66 1.23 4.53
CA ARG A 147 -19.77 2.39 4.31
C ARG A 147 -20.18 3.23 3.11
N THR A 148 -20.57 2.58 2.01
CA THR A 148 -20.85 3.27 0.74
C THR A 148 -21.97 2.58 -0.03
N PRO A 149 -23.24 2.78 0.36
CA PRO A 149 -24.36 2.17 -0.33
C PRO A 149 -24.39 2.53 -1.82
N GLY A 150 -24.40 1.51 -2.68
CA GLY A 150 -24.51 1.72 -4.13
C GLY A 150 -23.25 2.15 -4.87
N ILE A 151 -22.09 2.24 -4.18
CA ILE A 151 -20.82 2.48 -4.87
C ILE A 151 -20.46 1.27 -5.73
N ALA A 152 -19.95 1.54 -6.95
CA ALA A 152 -19.44 0.48 -7.81
C ALA A 152 -18.18 -0.15 -7.19
N VAL A 153 -18.08 -1.49 -7.23
CA VAL A 153 -16.96 -2.25 -6.70
C VAL A 153 -16.26 -3.01 -7.81
N ALA A 154 -15.01 -2.66 -8.08
CA ALA A 154 -14.13 -3.39 -8.99
C ALA A 154 -13.59 -4.65 -8.29
N PHE A 155 -13.37 -5.73 -9.06
CA PHE A 155 -12.87 -6.98 -8.53
C PHE A 155 -11.90 -7.67 -9.51
N PRO A 156 -10.94 -8.47 -9.02
CA PRO A 156 -9.98 -9.19 -9.86
C PRO A 156 -10.58 -10.42 -10.53
N HIS A 157 -9.83 -11.04 -11.43
CA HIS A 157 -10.23 -12.26 -12.13
C HIS A 157 -10.66 -13.39 -11.18
N ASP A 158 -10.13 -13.44 -9.97
CA ASP A 158 -10.47 -14.44 -8.95
C ASP A 158 -11.94 -14.40 -8.52
N GLY A 159 -12.61 -13.27 -8.70
CA GLY A 159 -14.07 -13.16 -8.52
C GLY A 159 -14.89 -14.07 -9.43
N LEU A 160 -14.29 -14.60 -10.50
CA LEU A 160 -14.93 -15.58 -11.40
C LEU A 160 -14.78 -17.03 -10.91
N GLN A 161 -13.95 -17.28 -9.89
CA GLN A 161 -13.81 -18.61 -9.30
C GLN A 161 -15.12 -19.03 -8.63
N HIS A 162 -15.46 -20.31 -8.82
CA HIS A 162 -16.64 -20.89 -8.18
C HIS A 162 -16.29 -21.41 -6.79
N ASP A 163 -17.10 -21.04 -5.84
CA ASP A 163 -17.01 -21.62 -4.49
C ASP A 163 -17.29 -23.12 -4.54
N LYS A 164 -16.46 -23.91 -3.87
CA LYS A 164 -16.52 -25.38 -3.91
C LYS A 164 -17.78 -25.94 -3.22
N GLY A 165 -18.39 -25.18 -2.32
CA GLY A 165 -19.57 -25.61 -1.57
C GLY A 165 -20.87 -25.25 -2.29
N SER A 166 -20.99 -24.01 -2.78
CA SER A 166 -22.22 -23.49 -3.42
C SER A 166 -22.23 -23.61 -4.94
N GLY A 167 -21.05 -23.72 -5.58
CA GLY A 167 -20.93 -23.65 -7.03
C GLY A 167 -21.17 -22.27 -7.63
N ILE A 168 -21.37 -21.23 -6.80
CA ILE A 168 -21.63 -19.87 -7.23
C ILE A 168 -20.29 -19.11 -7.37
N GLN A 169 -20.17 -18.28 -8.39
CA GLN A 169 -18.99 -17.42 -8.53
C GLN A 169 -18.88 -16.45 -7.35
N LEU A 170 -17.66 -16.21 -6.88
CA LEU A 170 -17.42 -15.39 -5.71
C LEU A 170 -17.98 -13.97 -5.89
N ALA A 171 -17.73 -13.32 -7.02
CA ALA A 171 -18.30 -12.01 -7.30
C ALA A 171 -19.86 -12.02 -7.34
N GLN A 172 -20.47 -13.14 -7.74
CA GLN A 172 -21.92 -13.28 -7.73
C GLN A 172 -22.47 -13.39 -6.31
N GLN A 173 -21.77 -14.06 -5.39
CA GLN A 173 -22.18 -14.08 -3.99
C GLN A 173 -22.26 -12.66 -3.39
N TYR A 174 -21.27 -11.80 -3.70
CA TYR A 174 -21.31 -10.41 -3.25
C TYR A 174 -22.46 -9.61 -3.90
N ARG A 175 -22.77 -9.84 -5.18
CA ARG A 175 -23.93 -9.24 -5.83
C ARG A 175 -25.24 -9.64 -5.16
N ASP A 176 -25.39 -10.93 -4.85
CA ASP A 176 -26.58 -11.48 -4.18
C ASP A 176 -26.74 -10.90 -2.76
N LEU A 177 -25.65 -10.46 -2.15
CA LEU A 177 -25.61 -9.75 -0.87
C LEU A 177 -25.75 -8.22 -1.01
N GLY A 178 -26.06 -7.72 -2.20
CA GLY A 178 -26.37 -6.32 -2.45
C GLY A 178 -25.15 -5.42 -2.73
N VAL A 179 -23.95 -5.98 -2.88
CA VAL A 179 -22.77 -5.20 -3.29
C VAL A 179 -22.86 -4.89 -4.79
N CYS A 180 -22.65 -3.63 -5.15
CA CYS A 180 -22.71 -3.17 -6.54
C CYS A 180 -21.41 -3.52 -7.29
N MET A 181 -21.16 -4.83 -7.48
CA MET A 181 -19.99 -5.32 -8.20
C MET A 181 -20.06 -4.92 -9.67
N LEU A 182 -18.96 -4.43 -10.25
CA LEU A 182 -18.89 -4.14 -11.68
C LEU A 182 -19.30 -5.36 -12.51
N PRO A 183 -19.87 -5.16 -13.72
CA PRO A 183 -20.29 -6.28 -14.57
C PRO A 183 -19.16 -7.22 -14.96
N GLN A 184 -17.96 -6.66 -15.13
CA GLN A 184 -16.76 -7.38 -15.52
C GLN A 184 -15.64 -7.15 -14.48
N HIS A 185 -14.76 -8.15 -14.32
CA HIS A 185 -13.56 -7.98 -13.53
C HIS A 185 -12.61 -6.99 -14.23
N PHE A 186 -11.77 -6.33 -13.46
CA PHE A 186 -10.71 -5.50 -14.03
C PHE A 186 -9.56 -6.37 -14.61
N SER A 187 -8.86 -5.81 -15.58
CA SER A 187 -7.65 -6.38 -16.14
C SER A 187 -6.69 -5.24 -16.46
N ASN A 188 -5.40 -5.50 -16.34
CA ASN A 188 -4.39 -4.53 -16.76
C ASN A 188 -4.38 -4.37 -18.28
N PRO A 189 -3.97 -3.20 -18.80
CA PRO A 189 -3.81 -3.02 -20.24
C PRO A 189 -2.82 -4.03 -20.82
N PRO A 190 -2.95 -4.41 -22.10
CA PRO A 190 -1.98 -5.29 -22.75
C PRO A 190 -0.58 -4.64 -22.71
N ALA A 191 0.45 -5.46 -22.50
CA ALA A 191 1.83 -4.98 -22.56
C ALA A 191 2.15 -4.38 -23.94
N GLU A 192 2.97 -3.32 -24.00
CA GLU A 192 3.43 -2.75 -25.25
C GLU A 192 4.10 -3.84 -26.09
N GLY A 193 3.57 -4.09 -27.30
CA GLY A 193 4.05 -5.13 -28.21
C GLY A 193 3.16 -6.38 -28.33
N ASP A 194 2.16 -6.55 -27.47
CA ASP A 194 1.18 -7.63 -27.57
C ASP A 194 -0.04 -7.20 -28.42
N SER A 195 0.18 -7.05 -29.71
CA SER A 195 -0.84 -6.57 -30.67
C SER A 195 -1.87 -7.64 -31.08
N GLY A 196 -1.96 -8.75 -30.37
CA GLY A 196 -2.66 -9.96 -30.87
C GLY A 196 -4.06 -10.22 -30.35
N SER A 197 -4.46 -9.77 -29.17
CA SER A 197 -5.74 -10.28 -28.61
C SER A 197 -6.76 -9.24 -28.14
N GLY A 198 -6.37 -7.98 -27.94
CA GLY A 198 -7.26 -6.96 -27.36
C GLY A 198 -7.79 -7.33 -25.96
N LYS A 199 -7.31 -8.44 -25.40
CA LYS A 199 -7.65 -8.88 -24.04
C LYS A 199 -6.61 -8.33 -23.08
N GLY A 200 -7.09 -7.69 -22.02
CA GLY A 200 -6.24 -7.22 -20.93
C GLY A 200 -5.36 -8.36 -20.38
N ASN A 201 -4.18 -8.00 -19.88
CA ASN A 201 -3.22 -8.91 -19.31
C ASN A 201 -3.43 -9.01 -17.79
N ASN A 202 -3.23 -10.20 -17.23
CA ASN A 202 -3.16 -10.40 -15.77
C ASN A 202 -1.78 -10.06 -15.19
N SER A 203 -0.87 -9.48 -16.00
CA SER A 203 0.43 -9.04 -15.51
C SER A 203 0.27 -7.86 -14.57
N ILE A 204 0.79 -8.00 -13.36
CA ILE A 204 0.78 -6.92 -12.35
C ILE A 204 1.76 -5.79 -12.70
N GLU A 205 2.75 -6.03 -13.56
CA GLU A 205 3.82 -5.07 -13.85
C GLU A 205 3.30 -3.79 -14.52
N ALA A 206 2.31 -3.88 -15.40
CA ALA A 206 1.71 -2.69 -16.03
C ALA A 206 1.00 -1.82 -14.99
N GLY A 207 0.24 -2.44 -14.07
CA GLY A 207 -0.41 -1.74 -12.97
C GLY A 207 0.60 -1.12 -12.00
N ILE A 208 1.67 -1.84 -11.67
CA ILE A 208 2.76 -1.33 -10.82
C ILE A 208 3.40 -0.09 -11.45
N SER A 209 3.70 -0.14 -12.75
CA SER A 209 4.33 0.99 -13.45
C SER A 209 3.43 2.21 -13.48
N GLU A 210 2.13 2.04 -13.69
CA GLU A 210 1.17 3.15 -13.66
C GLU A 210 1.05 3.75 -12.27
N LEU A 211 0.92 2.92 -11.23
CA LEU A 211 0.84 3.41 -9.86
C LEU A 211 2.12 4.12 -9.43
N LEU A 212 3.29 3.59 -9.79
CA LEU A 212 4.57 4.25 -9.52
C LEU A 212 4.63 5.64 -10.17
N GLN A 213 4.25 5.75 -11.44
CA GLN A 213 4.21 7.04 -12.13
C GLN A 213 3.26 8.04 -11.45
N ARG A 214 2.09 7.57 -10.99
CA ARG A 214 1.14 8.42 -10.26
C ARG A 214 1.69 8.87 -8.92
N PHE A 215 2.36 8.00 -8.18
CA PHE A 215 3.04 8.35 -6.93
C PHE A 215 4.14 9.41 -7.16
N GLU A 216 5.04 9.16 -8.11
CA GLU A 216 6.16 10.06 -8.44
C GLU A 216 5.70 11.46 -8.91
N THR A 217 4.50 11.55 -9.45
CA THR A 217 3.92 12.81 -9.95
C THR A 217 2.89 13.43 -9.02
N GLY A 218 2.70 12.87 -7.80
CA GLY A 218 1.71 13.35 -6.83
C GLY A 218 0.25 13.15 -7.26
N ARG A 219 0.00 12.30 -8.28
CA ARG A 219 -1.35 12.03 -8.81
C ARG A 219 -2.04 10.84 -8.16
N LEU A 220 -1.44 10.25 -7.14
CA LEU A 220 -2.05 9.28 -6.25
C LEU A 220 -1.66 9.64 -4.83
N GLN A 221 -2.65 9.92 -4.01
CA GLN A 221 -2.50 10.33 -2.63
C GLN A 221 -3.28 9.38 -1.73
N ILE A 222 -2.74 9.09 -0.57
CA ILE A 222 -3.35 8.20 0.41
C ILE A 222 -3.65 9.03 1.65
N PHE A 223 -4.88 8.97 2.15
CA PHE A 223 -5.26 9.63 3.39
C PHE A 223 -4.45 9.05 4.56
N GLU A 224 -4.01 9.91 5.45
CA GLU A 224 -3.25 9.50 6.64
C GLU A 224 -4.00 8.50 7.53
N SER A 225 -5.33 8.45 7.45
CA SER A 225 -6.15 7.45 8.15
C SER A 225 -6.05 6.03 7.57
N CYS A 226 -5.60 5.87 6.32
CA CYS A 226 -5.48 4.56 5.64
C CYS A 226 -4.17 3.86 6.03
N GLN A 227 -4.03 3.54 7.32
CA GLN A 227 -2.79 3.00 7.90
C GLN A 227 -2.43 1.60 7.41
N GLU A 228 -3.45 0.74 7.14
CA GLU A 228 -3.22 -0.62 6.65
C GLU A 228 -2.67 -0.60 5.21
N THR A 229 -3.20 0.28 4.35
CA THR A 229 -2.69 0.52 2.99
C THR A 229 -1.25 1.04 3.01
N LEU A 230 -0.95 1.99 3.92
CA LEU A 230 0.39 2.52 4.10
C LEU A 230 1.36 1.45 4.61
N GLU A 231 0.92 0.59 5.53
CA GLU A 231 1.74 -0.53 6.00
C GLU A 231 2.05 -1.53 4.88
N GLU A 232 1.05 -1.89 4.06
CA GLU A 232 1.27 -2.76 2.91
C GLU A 232 2.18 -2.13 1.87
N LEU A 233 2.04 -0.84 1.59
CA LEU A 233 2.93 -0.09 0.70
C LEU A 233 4.39 -0.20 1.17
N ARG A 234 4.63 -0.10 2.47
CA ARG A 234 5.95 -0.26 3.10
C ARG A 234 6.53 -1.67 2.98
N LEU A 235 5.68 -2.68 2.96
CA LEU A 235 6.09 -4.08 2.93
C LEU A 235 6.18 -4.64 1.51
N TYR A 236 5.57 -3.99 0.53
CA TYR A 236 5.48 -4.48 -0.84
C TYR A 236 6.83 -4.38 -1.56
N HIS A 237 7.47 -5.52 -1.74
CA HIS A 237 8.86 -5.56 -2.20
C HIS A 237 9.11 -6.61 -3.29
N ARG A 238 10.26 -6.49 -3.96
CA ARG A 238 10.74 -7.47 -4.93
C ARG A 238 11.81 -8.36 -4.30
N LYS A 239 11.68 -9.65 -4.51
CA LYS A 239 12.71 -10.64 -4.15
C LYS A 239 13.14 -11.36 -5.41
N ASN A 240 14.44 -11.31 -5.73
CA ASN A 240 14.98 -11.89 -6.97
C ASN A 240 14.25 -11.40 -8.24
N GLY A 241 13.89 -10.11 -8.30
CA GLY A 241 13.16 -9.51 -9.41
C GLY A 241 11.67 -9.83 -9.47
N LYS A 242 11.15 -10.68 -8.60
CA LYS A 242 9.71 -10.99 -8.50
C LYS A 242 9.08 -10.21 -7.35
N VAL A 243 7.88 -9.71 -7.58
CA VAL A 243 7.06 -9.08 -6.54
C VAL A 243 6.68 -10.13 -5.50
N VAL A 244 6.79 -9.76 -4.23
CA VAL A 244 6.39 -10.55 -3.07
C VAL A 244 5.42 -9.70 -2.26
N ALA A 245 4.23 -10.23 -2.06
CA ALA A 245 3.19 -9.67 -1.22
C ALA A 245 3.21 -10.33 0.18
#